data_51c4461daf089009028933f7e925bf86
#
_entry.id   51c4461daf089009028933f7e925bf86
#
_cell.length_a   1.000
_cell.length_b   1.000
_cell.length_c   1.000
_cell.angle_alpha   90.00
_cell.angle_beta   90.00
_cell.angle_gamma   90.00
#
_symmetry.space_group_name_H-M   'P 1'
#
loop_
_entity.id
_entity.type
_entity.pdbx_description
1 polymer ?
#
loop_
_entity_poly.entity_id
_entity_poly.type
_entity_poly.pdbx_seq_one_letter_code
_entity_poly.pdbx_strand_id
1 'polypeptide(L)'
;EEARKPFLYRHFIQIPEAGKFVFMDSGWMSEVTREKLLGELSEQEYKKKIESIKRFERQLTDNGYLLMKFFFQIDEKEQKKRLDKLADDKNTSWRVSEHDVWQNKHYDKCMDVYEQYLCDTNQSSAPWYLVDAKDKKWAQLQILETLVQGIDTALQNSTLAVPLLQNAFPLKPMEKLADVALDKTLTEEE
;
A
#
# COMPACT_ATOMS: atom_id res chain seq x y z
N GLU A 1 13.14 8.45 21.47
CA GLU A 1 13.87 7.15 21.50
C GLU A 1 13.95 6.49 20.14
N GLU A 2 12.90 6.50 19.31
CA GLU A 2 12.88 5.85 17.98
C GLU A 2 13.88 6.44 16.99
N ALA A 3 14.10 7.76 17.00
CA ALA A 3 15.06 8.42 16.12
C ALA A 3 16.53 7.93 16.27
N ARG A 4 16.83 7.16 17.32
CA ARG A 4 18.14 6.52 17.54
C ARG A 4 18.23 5.09 17.05
N LYS A 5 17.12 4.55 16.50
CA LYS A 5 17.04 3.17 16.00
C LYS A 5 17.24 3.15 14.48
N PRO A 6 17.70 2.04 13.91
CA PRO A 6 17.77 1.88 12.46
C PRO A 6 16.41 2.12 11.79
N PHE A 7 16.43 2.67 10.59
CA PHE A 7 15.26 3.09 9.81
C PHE A 7 14.10 2.06 9.79
N LEU A 8 14.36 0.77 9.59
CA LEU A 8 13.31 -0.26 9.53
C LEU A 8 13.04 -0.95 10.88
N TYR A 9 13.69 -0.55 11.97
CA TYR A 9 13.60 -1.24 13.27
C TYR A 9 12.16 -1.40 13.76
N ARG A 10 11.35 -0.34 13.72
CA ARG A 10 9.96 -0.37 14.19
C ARG A 10 9.08 -1.34 13.41
N HIS A 11 9.40 -1.60 12.15
CA HIS A 11 8.69 -2.56 11.33
C HIS A 11 9.20 -3.98 11.58
N PHE A 12 10.51 -4.11 11.80
CA PHE A 12 11.13 -5.40 12.07
C PHE A 12 10.56 -6.08 13.33
N ILE A 13 10.33 -5.32 14.39
CA ILE A 13 9.76 -5.86 15.65
C ILE A 13 8.27 -6.24 15.53
N GLN A 14 7.59 -5.87 14.45
CA GLN A 14 6.20 -6.20 14.18
C GLN A 14 6.03 -7.41 13.28
N ILE A 15 7.13 -8.02 12.82
CA ILE A 15 7.06 -9.21 11.98
C ILE A 15 6.41 -10.35 12.77
N PRO A 16 5.34 -10.97 12.25
CA PRO A 16 4.62 -12.01 12.98
C PRO A 16 5.39 -13.32 12.99
N GLU A 17 5.09 -14.16 13.97
CA GLU A 17 5.56 -15.56 14.00
C GLU A 17 4.96 -16.38 12.84
N ALA A 18 5.58 -17.51 12.50
CA ALA A 18 5.06 -18.43 11.50
C ALA A 18 3.59 -18.84 11.77
N GLY A 19 2.77 -18.85 10.73
CA GLY A 19 1.33 -19.16 10.82
C GLY A 19 0.46 -18.00 11.30
N LYS A 20 1.04 -16.83 11.53
CA LYS A 20 0.32 -15.60 11.87
C LYS A 20 0.47 -14.58 10.74
N PHE A 21 -0.40 -13.57 10.71
CA PHE A 21 -0.31 -12.46 9.79
C PHE A 21 -0.52 -11.11 10.51
N VAL A 22 -0.02 -10.06 9.91
CA VAL A 22 -0.17 -8.68 10.38
C VAL A 22 -0.57 -7.79 9.22
N PHE A 23 -1.46 -6.85 9.49
CA PHE A 23 -1.78 -5.74 8.58
C PHE A 23 -1.04 -4.50 9.07
N MET A 24 -0.23 -3.92 8.19
CA MET A 24 0.49 -2.68 8.48
C MET A 24 -0.16 -1.53 7.72
N ASP A 25 -0.65 -0.53 8.43
CA ASP A 25 -1.09 0.72 7.82
C ASP A 25 0.13 1.54 7.42
N SER A 26 0.19 1.94 6.14
CA SER A 26 1.26 2.71 5.51
C SER A 26 2.66 2.06 5.52
N GLY A 27 2.92 1.08 6.37
CA GLY A 27 4.18 0.35 6.46
C GLY A 27 5.40 1.28 6.48
N TRP A 28 6.44 0.90 5.74
CA TRP A 28 7.69 1.67 5.59
C TRP A 28 7.66 2.70 4.45
N MET A 29 6.57 2.79 3.69
CA MET A 29 6.40 3.77 2.62
C MET A 29 6.28 5.19 3.16
N SER A 30 5.46 5.40 4.18
CA SER A 30 5.05 6.73 4.65
C SER A 30 6.21 7.62 5.08
N GLU A 31 7.22 7.06 5.73
CA GLU A 31 8.39 7.82 6.17
C GLU A 31 9.20 8.33 4.98
N VAL A 32 9.53 7.44 4.04
CA VAL A 32 10.37 7.77 2.88
C VAL A 32 9.69 8.77 1.95
N THR A 33 8.40 8.57 1.67
CA THR A 33 7.65 9.47 0.79
C THR A 33 7.43 10.84 1.43
N ARG A 34 7.15 10.88 2.74
CA ARG A 34 7.03 12.14 3.48
C ARG A 34 8.33 12.95 3.48
N GLU A 35 9.44 12.34 3.83
CA GLU A 35 10.74 13.02 3.83
C GLU A 35 11.11 13.53 2.43
N LYS A 36 10.80 12.75 1.38
CA LYS A 36 11.03 13.18 0.00
C LYS A 36 10.13 14.36 -0.39
N LEU A 37 8.86 14.35 -0.02
CA LEU A 37 7.92 15.44 -0.27
C LEU A 37 8.33 16.74 0.43
N LEU A 38 8.89 16.64 1.64
CA LEU A 38 9.39 17.78 2.41
C LEU A 38 10.77 18.27 1.95
N GLY A 39 11.45 17.54 1.05
CA GLY A 39 12.81 17.86 0.62
C GLY A 39 13.89 17.59 1.69
N GLU A 40 13.56 16.78 2.68
CA GLU A 40 14.47 16.39 3.78
C GLU A 40 15.39 15.24 3.40
N LEU A 41 15.17 14.62 2.23
CA LEU A 41 15.88 13.44 1.75
C LEU A 41 16.62 13.74 0.45
N SER A 42 17.94 13.65 0.46
CA SER A 42 18.72 13.71 -0.78
C SER A 42 18.50 12.48 -1.65
N GLU A 43 18.78 12.59 -2.96
CA GLU A 43 18.65 11.44 -3.88
C GLU A 43 19.54 10.25 -3.49
N GLN A 44 20.69 10.48 -2.87
CA GLN A 44 21.55 9.40 -2.40
C GLN A 44 20.97 8.70 -1.18
N GLU A 45 20.41 9.44 -0.25
CA GLU A 45 19.73 8.90 0.94
C GLU A 45 18.47 8.16 0.55
N TYR A 46 17.68 8.70 -0.37
CA TYR A 46 16.53 8.03 -0.95
C TYR A 46 16.91 6.65 -1.51
N LYS A 47 17.91 6.59 -2.39
CA LYS A 47 18.38 5.32 -2.96
C LYS A 47 18.83 4.32 -1.90
N LYS A 48 19.55 4.78 -0.85
CA LYS A 48 19.94 3.91 0.26
C LYS A 48 18.76 3.36 1.03
N LYS A 49 17.73 4.18 1.30
CA LYS A 49 16.50 3.72 1.96
C LYS A 49 15.74 2.71 1.09
N ILE A 50 15.58 2.97 -0.21
CA ILE A 50 14.97 2.04 -1.16
C ILE A 50 15.72 0.69 -1.18
N GLU A 51 17.04 0.71 -1.26
CA GLU A 51 17.86 -0.51 -1.20
C GLU A 51 17.67 -1.29 0.10
N SER A 52 17.57 -0.58 1.23
CA SER A 52 17.34 -1.20 2.53
C SER A 52 15.94 -1.86 2.59
N ILE A 53 14.92 -1.21 2.04
CA ILE A 53 13.56 -1.76 1.92
C ILE A 53 13.57 -3.02 1.06
N LYS A 54 14.17 -2.96 -0.12
CA LYS A 54 14.23 -4.12 -1.05
C LYS A 54 14.93 -5.33 -0.43
N ARG A 55 16.01 -5.09 0.32
CA ARG A 55 16.72 -6.15 1.05
C ARG A 55 15.86 -6.73 2.18
N PHE A 56 15.18 -5.86 2.92
CA PHE A 56 14.29 -6.28 4.01
C PHE A 56 13.12 -7.12 3.49
N GLU A 57 12.42 -6.65 2.46
CA GLU A 57 11.34 -7.40 1.81
C GLU A 57 11.84 -8.76 1.29
N ARG A 58 13.01 -8.77 0.66
CA ARG A 58 13.62 -10.01 0.18
C ARG A 58 13.95 -10.98 1.31
N GLN A 59 14.52 -10.49 2.42
CA GLN A 59 14.77 -11.33 3.58
C GLN A 59 13.49 -11.98 4.11
N LEU A 60 12.36 -11.27 4.12
CA LEU A 60 11.09 -11.84 4.52
C LEU A 60 10.63 -12.93 3.54
N THR A 61 10.61 -12.63 2.26
CA THR A 61 10.15 -13.58 1.24
C THR A 61 11.05 -14.80 1.10
N ASP A 62 12.37 -14.65 1.19
CA ASP A 62 13.34 -15.75 1.19
C ASP A 62 13.17 -16.67 2.43
N ASN A 63 12.59 -16.15 3.53
CA ASN A 63 12.24 -16.92 4.73
C ASN A 63 10.77 -17.41 4.75
N GLY A 64 10.10 -17.41 3.60
CA GLY A 64 8.79 -18.00 3.44
C GLY A 64 7.61 -17.10 3.85
N TYR A 65 7.84 -15.81 4.08
CA TYR A 65 6.74 -14.87 4.30
C TYR A 65 6.07 -14.50 2.97
N LEU A 66 4.74 -14.51 2.97
CA LEU A 66 3.95 -13.90 1.90
C LEU A 66 3.81 -12.41 2.21
N LEU A 67 4.39 -11.56 1.37
CA LEU A 67 4.33 -10.12 1.49
C LEU A 67 3.50 -9.54 0.35
N MET A 68 2.37 -8.94 0.68
CA MET A 68 1.46 -8.31 -0.27
C MET A 68 1.33 -6.82 0.07
N LYS A 69 1.55 -5.96 -0.92
CA LYS A 69 1.53 -4.50 -0.75
C LYS A 69 0.37 -3.92 -1.56
N PHE A 70 -0.49 -3.15 -0.91
CA PHE A 70 -1.65 -2.52 -1.53
C PHE A 70 -1.53 -1.02 -1.48
N PHE A 71 -1.71 -0.36 -2.61
CA PHE A 71 -1.79 1.10 -2.70
C PHE A 71 -3.21 1.50 -3.06
N PHE A 72 -3.86 2.25 -2.15
CA PHE A 72 -5.23 2.70 -2.32
C PHE A 72 -5.24 4.07 -3.00
N GLN A 73 -5.80 4.12 -4.20
CA GLN A 73 -5.86 5.33 -4.99
C GLN A 73 -7.28 5.87 -5.08
N ILE A 74 -7.41 7.19 -4.93
CA ILE A 74 -8.61 7.98 -5.25
C ILE A 74 -8.16 9.23 -5.98
N ASP A 75 -9.03 9.83 -6.79
CA ASP A 75 -8.73 11.08 -7.46
C ASP A 75 -8.73 12.29 -6.49
N GLU A 76 -8.13 13.40 -6.92
CA GLU A 76 -8.02 14.64 -6.14
C GLU A 76 -9.39 15.15 -5.65
N LYS A 77 -10.42 15.07 -6.51
CA LYS A 77 -11.76 15.55 -6.22
C LYS A 77 -12.44 14.70 -5.13
N GLU A 78 -12.33 13.39 -5.25
CA GLU A 78 -12.85 12.46 -4.24
C GLU A 78 -12.08 12.59 -2.91
N GLN A 79 -10.76 12.78 -2.97
CA GLN A 79 -9.95 13.05 -1.77
C GLN A 79 -10.43 14.31 -1.07
N LYS A 80 -10.57 15.42 -1.81
CA LYS A 80 -11.08 16.69 -1.27
C LYS A 80 -12.45 16.51 -0.63
N LYS A 81 -13.39 15.89 -1.34
CA LYS A 81 -14.75 15.63 -0.86
C LYS A 81 -14.76 14.85 0.46
N ARG A 82 -13.87 13.85 0.60
CA ARG A 82 -13.75 13.07 1.85
C ARG A 82 -13.17 13.88 2.98
N LEU A 83 -12.15 14.70 2.72
CA LEU A 83 -11.55 15.60 3.70
C LEU A 83 -12.56 16.64 4.19
N ASP A 84 -13.27 17.29 3.27
CA ASP A 84 -14.31 18.28 3.59
C ASP A 84 -15.39 17.62 4.49
N LYS A 85 -15.88 16.44 4.12
CA LYS A 85 -16.86 15.70 4.92
C LYS A 85 -16.38 15.35 6.34
N LEU A 86 -15.10 14.98 6.49
CA LEU A 86 -14.52 14.70 7.80
C LEU A 86 -14.33 15.97 8.63
N ALA A 87 -13.97 17.09 7.99
CA ALA A 87 -13.76 18.38 8.64
C ALA A 87 -15.06 18.99 9.15
N ASP A 88 -16.16 18.82 8.41
CA ASP A 88 -17.48 19.37 8.75
C ASP A 88 -18.16 18.68 9.93
N ASP A 89 -17.83 17.42 10.22
CA ASP A 89 -18.39 16.67 11.35
C ASP A 89 -17.50 16.84 12.60
N LYS A 90 -18.09 17.40 13.67
CA LYS A 90 -17.43 17.65 14.95
C LYS A 90 -16.79 16.40 15.57
N ASN A 91 -17.32 15.20 15.28
CA ASN A 91 -16.80 13.94 15.81
C ASN A 91 -15.59 13.42 15.02
N THR A 92 -15.38 13.92 13.79
CA THR A 92 -14.32 13.44 12.90
C THR A 92 -13.35 14.52 12.44
N SER A 93 -13.63 15.80 12.72
CA SER A 93 -12.78 16.93 12.28
C SER A 93 -11.33 16.83 12.77
N TRP A 94 -11.11 16.25 13.95
CA TRP A 94 -9.78 16.01 14.51
C TRP A 94 -8.91 15.04 13.68
N ARG A 95 -9.53 14.31 12.74
CA ARG A 95 -8.83 13.35 11.86
C ARG A 95 -8.21 14.02 10.65
N VAL A 96 -8.58 15.27 10.37
CA VAL A 96 -8.04 16.02 9.23
C VAL A 96 -6.89 16.89 9.71
N SER A 97 -5.68 16.54 9.29
CA SER A 97 -4.47 17.29 9.62
C SER A 97 -4.17 18.37 8.58
N GLU A 98 -3.32 19.33 8.94
CA GLU A 98 -2.79 20.31 7.97
C GLU A 98 -2.04 19.64 6.83
N HIS A 99 -1.41 18.49 7.12
CA HIS A 99 -0.71 17.70 6.12
C HIS A 99 -1.67 17.10 5.09
N ASP A 100 -2.84 16.61 5.50
CA ASP A 100 -3.85 16.06 4.56
C ASP A 100 -4.36 17.15 3.62
N VAL A 101 -4.60 18.35 4.15
CA VAL A 101 -5.02 19.50 3.35
C VAL A 101 -3.92 19.93 2.38
N TRP A 102 -2.67 19.96 2.85
CA TRP A 102 -1.52 20.26 2.00
C TRP A 102 -1.35 19.23 0.88
N GLN A 103 -1.48 17.95 1.21
CA GLN A 103 -1.36 16.83 0.28
C GLN A 103 -2.42 16.91 -0.84
N ASN A 104 -3.67 17.26 -0.50
CA ASN A 104 -4.70 17.45 -1.52
C ASN A 104 -4.38 18.64 -2.44
N LYS A 105 -3.90 19.76 -1.90
CA LYS A 105 -3.50 20.93 -2.70
C LYS A 105 -2.30 20.67 -3.62
N HIS A 106 -1.49 19.66 -3.32
CA HIS A 106 -0.31 19.29 -4.08
C HIS A 106 -0.42 17.85 -4.60
N TYR A 107 -1.65 17.45 -4.95
CA TYR A 107 -1.98 16.08 -5.32
C TYR A 107 -1.04 15.49 -6.37
N ASP A 108 -0.83 16.19 -7.49
CA ASP A 108 0.04 15.71 -8.57
C ASP A 108 1.49 15.50 -8.09
N LYS A 109 2.04 16.45 -7.33
CA LYS A 109 3.38 16.31 -6.76
C LYS A 109 3.48 15.09 -5.83
N CYS A 110 2.44 14.83 -5.06
CA CYS A 110 2.40 13.66 -4.19
C CYS A 110 2.33 12.37 -5.01
N MET A 111 1.52 12.36 -6.07
CA MET A 111 1.39 11.21 -6.96
C MET A 111 2.70 10.89 -7.67
N ASP A 112 3.46 11.89 -8.14
CA ASP A 112 4.79 11.69 -8.75
C ASP A 112 5.75 10.99 -7.77
N VAL A 113 5.77 11.43 -6.50
CA VAL A 113 6.63 10.83 -5.47
C VAL A 113 6.18 9.40 -5.14
N TYR A 114 4.87 9.17 -5.05
CA TYR A 114 4.33 7.84 -4.81
C TYR A 114 4.61 6.90 -5.97
N GLU A 115 4.38 7.34 -7.21
CA GLU A 115 4.67 6.52 -8.39
C GLU A 115 6.15 6.13 -8.44
N GLN A 116 7.06 7.08 -8.21
CA GLN A 116 8.48 6.78 -8.13
C GLN A 116 8.78 5.73 -7.06
N TYR A 117 8.24 5.90 -5.84
CA TYR A 117 8.45 4.97 -4.74
C TYR A 117 7.92 3.57 -5.07
N LEU A 118 6.71 3.49 -5.61
CA LEU A 118 6.09 2.22 -6.00
C LEU A 118 6.91 1.50 -7.06
N CYS A 119 7.34 2.21 -8.11
CA CYS A 119 8.20 1.66 -9.16
C CYS A 119 9.53 1.17 -8.60
N ASP A 120 10.17 1.96 -7.73
CA ASP A 120 11.49 1.65 -7.17
C ASP A 120 11.44 0.46 -6.18
N THR A 121 10.30 0.21 -5.54
CA THR A 121 10.11 -0.87 -4.56
C THR A 121 9.25 -2.03 -5.07
N ASN A 122 8.82 -2.01 -6.34
CA ASN A 122 8.07 -3.11 -6.91
C ASN A 122 8.99 -4.30 -7.21
N GLN A 123 8.79 -5.41 -6.52
CA GLN A 123 9.56 -6.64 -6.68
C GLN A 123 8.62 -7.82 -7.00
N SER A 124 9.06 -8.74 -7.85
CA SER A 124 8.27 -9.92 -8.20
C SER A 124 7.90 -10.80 -6.99
N SER A 125 8.79 -10.85 -5.99
CA SER A 125 8.55 -11.57 -4.73
C SER A 125 7.64 -10.82 -3.75
N ALA A 126 7.48 -9.51 -3.92
CA ALA A 126 6.65 -8.64 -3.09
C ALA A 126 6.05 -7.52 -3.96
N PRO A 127 5.07 -7.83 -4.81
CA PRO A 127 4.50 -6.87 -5.74
C PRO A 127 3.59 -5.86 -5.05
N TRP A 128 3.44 -4.69 -5.67
CA TRP A 128 2.40 -3.73 -5.35
C TRP A 128 1.13 -4.06 -6.13
N TYR A 129 0.00 -3.95 -5.45
CA TYR A 129 -1.34 -4.03 -6.04
C TYR A 129 -2.01 -2.67 -5.91
N LEU A 130 -2.43 -2.09 -7.04
CA LEU A 130 -3.15 -0.83 -7.05
C LEU A 130 -4.65 -1.11 -6.87
N VAL A 131 -5.26 -0.41 -5.92
CA VAL A 131 -6.66 -0.57 -5.57
C VAL A 131 -7.40 0.73 -5.88
N ASP A 132 -8.40 0.68 -6.77
CA ASP A 132 -9.37 1.76 -6.88
C ASP A 132 -10.19 1.83 -5.58
N ALA A 133 -9.93 2.87 -4.79
CA ALA A 133 -10.58 3.08 -3.50
C ALA A 133 -11.73 4.10 -3.56
N LYS A 134 -12.21 4.45 -4.74
CA LYS A 134 -13.34 5.36 -4.93
C LYS A 134 -14.64 4.73 -4.40
N ASP A 135 -14.93 3.50 -4.78
CA ASP A 135 -15.97 2.70 -4.14
C ASP A 135 -15.36 1.78 -3.08
N LYS A 136 -15.84 1.92 -1.83
CA LYS A 136 -15.29 1.16 -0.70
C LYS A 136 -15.61 -0.33 -0.78
N LYS A 137 -16.80 -0.69 -1.28
CA LYS A 137 -17.21 -2.11 -1.39
C LYS A 137 -16.41 -2.81 -2.48
N TRP A 138 -16.24 -2.13 -3.62
CA TRP A 138 -15.40 -2.61 -4.71
C TRP A 138 -13.97 -2.82 -4.24
N ALA A 139 -13.37 -1.84 -3.58
CA ALA A 139 -12.01 -1.96 -3.02
C ALA A 139 -11.88 -3.14 -2.05
N GLN A 140 -12.86 -3.33 -1.15
CA GLN A 140 -12.87 -4.45 -0.22
C GLN A 140 -12.92 -5.79 -0.93
N LEU A 141 -13.76 -5.93 -1.96
CA LEU A 141 -13.87 -7.15 -2.75
C LEU A 141 -12.54 -7.47 -3.42
N GLN A 142 -11.95 -6.52 -4.14
CA GLN A 142 -10.66 -6.71 -4.83
C GLN A 142 -9.54 -7.14 -3.87
N ILE A 143 -9.47 -6.49 -2.70
CA ILE A 143 -8.44 -6.82 -1.69
C ILE A 143 -8.63 -8.25 -1.18
N LEU A 144 -9.87 -8.60 -0.79
CA LEU A 144 -10.16 -9.93 -0.24
C LEU A 144 -9.89 -11.02 -1.25
N GLU A 145 -10.31 -10.84 -2.50
CA GLU A 145 -10.02 -11.81 -3.57
C GLU A 145 -8.52 -11.95 -3.82
N THR A 146 -7.79 -10.82 -3.88
CA THR A 146 -6.34 -10.84 -4.08
C THR A 146 -5.63 -11.54 -2.92
N LEU A 147 -6.06 -11.29 -1.67
CA LEU A 147 -5.52 -11.94 -0.48
C LEU A 147 -5.75 -13.46 -0.52
N VAL A 148 -6.99 -13.89 -0.80
CA VAL A 148 -7.33 -15.31 -0.90
C VAL A 148 -6.48 -15.98 -1.97
N GLN A 149 -6.41 -15.39 -3.16
CA GLN A 149 -5.61 -15.93 -4.26
C GLN A 149 -4.11 -16.02 -3.92
N GLY A 150 -3.57 -14.98 -3.26
CA GLY A 150 -2.17 -14.97 -2.82
C GLY A 150 -1.86 -16.06 -1.80
N ILE A 151 -2.76 -16.24 -0.82
CA ILE A 151 -2.63 -17.30 0.20
C ILE A 151 -2.74 -18.69 -0.43
N ASP A 152 -3.73 -18.91 -1.29
CA ASP A 152 -3.91 -20.19 -1.98
C ASP A 152 -2.68 -20.55 -2.83
N THR A 153 -2.14 -19.58 -3.55
CA THR A 153 -0.91 -19.77 -4.33
C THR A 153 0.29 -20.12 -3.45
N ALA A 154 0.44 -19.44 -2.32
CA ALA A 154 1.52 -19.72 -1.36
C ALA A 154 1.38 -21.12 -0.74
N LEU A 155 0.17 -21.53 -0.39
CA LEU A 155 -0.10 -22.87 0.15
C LEU A 155 0.15 -23.98 -0.87
N GLN A 156 -0.22 -23.79 -2.12
CA GLN A 156 0.05 -24.78 -3.18
C GLN A 156 1.53 -24.99 -3.43
N ASN A 157 2.32 -23.91 -3.40
CA ASN A 157 3.76 -23.99 -3.53
C ASN A 157 4.44 -24.68 -2.31
N SER A 158 3.70 -24.80 -1.19
CA SER A 158 4.15 -25.47 0.03
C SER A 158 3.66 -26.91 0.20
N THR A 159 3.26 -27.59 -0.88
CA THR A 159 2.79 -29.01 -0.90
C THR A 159 1.42 -29.33 -0.28
N LEU A 160 0.67 -28.33 0.16
CA LEU A 160 -0.72 -28.51 0.59
C LEU A 160 -1.67 -28.13 -0.56
N ALA A 161 -2.27 -29.12 -1.21
CA ALA A 161 -3.23 -28.89 -2.28
C ALA A 161 -4.54 -28.32 -1.71
N VAL A 162 -4.74 -27.03 -1.85
CA VAL A 162 -6.03 -26.35 -1.56
C VAL A 162 -6.69 -26.04 -2.91
N PRO A 163 -8.01 -26.27 -3.06
CA PRO A 163 -8.71 -25.90 -4.29
C PRO A 163 -8.61 -24.38 -4.54
N LEU A 164 -8.19 -24.02 -5.75
CA LEU A 164 -8.19 -22.60 -6.19
C LEU A 164 -9.63 -22.10 -6.29
N LEU A 165 -9.92 -21.03 -5.59
CA LEU A 165 -11.10 -20.23 -5.88
C LEU A 165 -10.90 -19.54 -7.24
N GLN A 166 -11.84 -19.74 -8.17
CA GLN A 166 -11.84 -18.98 -9.42
C GLN A 166 -12.36 -17.57 -9.12
N ASN A 167 -11.44 -16.65 -8.95
CA ASN A 167 -11.79 -15.26 -8.64
C ASN A 167 -12.15 -14.50 -9.92
N ALA A 168 -13.27 -13.80 -9.90
CA ALA A 168 -13.73 -13.00 -11.02
C ALA A 168 -12.91 -11.70 -11.20
N PHE A 169 -12.34 -11.15 -10.10
CA PHE A 169 -11.77 -9.81 -10.07
C PHE A 169 -10.41 -9.69 -9.35
N PRO A 170 -9.42 -10.58 -9.55
CA PRO A 170 -8.14 -10.45 -8.89
C PRO A 170 -7.41 -9.20 -9.37
N LEU A 171 -6.74 -8.50 -8.44
CA LEU A 171 -5.85 -7.38 -8.78
C LEU A 171 -4.62 -7.91 -9.53
N LYS A 172 -4.20 -7.18 -10.55
CA LYS A 172 -2.94 -7.45 -11.25
C LYS A 172 -1.80 -6.69 -10.57
N PRO A 173 -0.58 -7.25 -10.54
CA PRO A 173 0.60 -6.48 -10.16
C PRO A 173 0.71 -5.22 -11.02
N MET A 174 1.00 -4.09 -10.38
CA MET A 174 1.03 -2.81 -11.05
C MET A 174 2.21 -2.68 -12.03
N GLU A 175 1.98 -1.97 -13.12
CA GLU A 175 3.02 -1.42 -13.99
C GLU A 175 3.18 0.10 -13.80
N LYS A 176 2.07 0.85 -13.81
CA LYS A 176 2.06 2.31 -13.61
C LYS A 176 0.80 2.74 -12.85
N LEU A 177 0.88 3.87 -12.13
CA LEU A 177 -0.29 4.45 -11.46
C LEU A 177 -1.42 4.84 -12.43
N ALA A 178 -1.07 5.29 -13.64
CA ALA A 178 -2.03 5.65 -14.68
C ALA A 178 -2.89 4.47 -15.18
N ASP A 179 -2.47 3.24 -14.91
CA ASP A 179 -3.17 2.04 -15.37
C ASP A 179 -4.37 1.68 -14.47
N VAL A 180 -4.56 2.41 -13.36
CA VAL A 180 -5.70 2.19 -12.44
C VAL A 180 -6.96 2.84 -12.99
N ALA A 181 -7.95 2.02 -13.34
CA ALA A 181 -9.28 2.50 -13.67
C ALA A 181 -10.02 2.91 -12.38
N LEU A 182 -10.20 4.21 -12.16
CA LEU A 182 -10.86 4.77 -10.97
C LEU A 182 -12.38 4.97 -11.16
N ASP A 183 -12.99 4.19 -12.02
CA ASP A 183 -14.40 4.32 -12.40
C ASP A 183 -15.24 3.08 -12.05
N LYS A 184 -14.63 2.06 -11.45
CA LYS A 184 -15.33 0.82 -11.11
C LYS A 184 -16.21 0.96 -9.87
N THR A 185 -17.44 0.49 -9.99
CA THR A 185 -18.42 0.37 -8.91
C THR A 185 -19.12 -0.99 -9.03
N LEU A 186 -19.49 -1.59 -7.91
CA LEU A 186 -20.35 -2.77 -7.93
C LEU A 186 -21.76 -2.37 -8.34
N THR A 187 -22.36 -3.12 -9.25
CA THR A 187 -23.79 -3.02 -9.57
C THR A 187 -24.60 -3.80 -8.52
N GLU A 188 -25.93 -3.57 -8.46
CA GLU A 188 -26.80 -4.26 -7.49
C GLU A 188 -26.92 -5.78 -7.78
N GLU A 189 -26.47 -6.24 -8.96
CA GLU A 189 -26.52 -7.63 -9.40
C GLU A 189 -25.17 -8.37 -9.18
N GLU A 190 -24.13 -7.67 -8.82
CA GLU A 190 -22.79 -8.20 -8.48
C GLU A 190 -22.55 -8.16 -6.95
#